data_da229ba2bcbab9baa3e62fcb38f35768
#
_entry.id   da229ba2bcbab9baa3e62fcb38f35768
#
_cell.length_a   1.000
_cell.length_b   1.000
_cell.length_c   1.000
_cell.angle_alpha   90.00
_cell.angle_beta   90.00
_cell.angle_gamma   90.00
#
_symmetry.space_group_name_H-M   'P 1'
#
loop_
_entity.id
_entity.type
_entity.pdbx_description
1 polymer ?
#
loop_
_entity_poly.entity_id
_entity_poly.type
_entity_poly.pdbx_seq_one_letter_code
_entity_poly.pdbx_strand_id
1 'polypeptide(L)'
;MLRILSFIILCAFSINLSVAAVPKETIKRIEQEAQKGDVKAQVMLGIGYYLGNELKQDYGKAKKWLTMASNKGNSDAQLFLGDMYLNGNGVEANLETAMDLFEKSANKGNVEAQNYMGQFYYQGIGVKQNYITAFEWFKKSADKKFPPAQYQVGRMLESGEGIEINEKSAAEYLAQACKAGLKEACVKK
;
A
#
# COMPACT_ATOMS: atom_id res chain seq x y z
N MET A 1 5.11 13.62 -19.33
CA MET A 1 4.35 13.74 -18.06
C MET A 1 3.59 12.43 -17.86
N LEU A 2 4.23 11.45 -17.22
CA LEU A 2 3.60 10.17 -16.91
C LEU A 2 2.82 10.36 -15.60
N ARG A 3 1.48 10.41 -15.70
CA ARG A 3 0.62 10.22 -14.53
C ARG A 3 0.73 8.74 -14.15
N ILE A 4 1.51 8.44 -13.12
CA ILE A 4 1.47 7.14 -12.46
C ILE A 4 0.07 7.09 -11.81
N LEU A 5 -0.82 6.32 -12.42
CA LEU A 5 -2.15 6.05 -11.88
C LEU A 5 -1.95 5.30 -10.55
N SER A 6 -2.18 6.03 -9.47
CA SER A 6 -2.27 5.48 -8.13
C SER A 6 -3.51 4.58 -8.08
N PHE A 7 -3.32 3.27 -8.28
CA PHE A 7 -4.37 2.29 -8.04
C PHE A 7 -4.44 2.03 -6.52
N ILE A 8 -4.99 2.98 -5.79
CA ILE A 8 -5.56 2.66 -4.49
C ILE A 8 -6.90 1.99 -4.79
N ILE A 9 -6.92 0.66 -4.84
CA ILE A 9 -8.17 -0.07 -4.83
C ILE A 9 -8.72 0.03 -3.40
N LEU A 10 -9.49 1.09 -3.15
CA LEU A 10 -10.45 1.10 -2.07
C LEU A 10 -11.42 -0.05 -2.35
N CYS A 11 -11.38 -1.12 -1.56
CA CYS A 11 -12.52 -1.99 -1.38
C CYS A 11 -13.62 -1.15 -0.71
N ALA A 12 -14.36 -0.38 -1.54
CA ALA A 12 -15.59 0.25 -1.13
C ALA A 12 -16.63 -0.87 -0.97
N PHE A 13 -16.69 -1.44 0.21
CA PHE A 13 -17.90 -2.11 0.67
C PHE A 13 -18.98 -1.01 0.71
N SER A 14 -19.87 -1.05 -0.27
CA SER A 14 -21.05 -0.19 -0.32
C SER A 14 -22.02 -0.57 0.81
N ILE A 15 -21.68 -0.14 2.01
CA ILE A 15 -22.65 0.02 3.08
C ILE A 15 -22.86 1.53 3.14
N ASN A 16 -24.05 1.99 2.69
CA ASN A 16 -24.57 3.32 2.98
C ASN A 16 -24.84 3.41 4.49
N LEU A 17 -23.80 3.33 5.30
CA LEU A 17 -23.80 3.84 6.65
C LEU A 17 -23.37 5.30 6.52
N SER A 18 -24.28 6.21 6.84
CA SER A 18 -23.92 7.58 7.21
C SER A 18 -22.80 7.46 8.24
N VAL A 19 -21.54 7.67 7.81
CA VAL A 19 -20.40 7.69 8.70
C VAL A 19 -20.63 8.89 9.61
N ALA A 20 -21.12 8.62 10.81
CA ALA A 20 -21.27 9.66 11.84
C ALA A 20 -19.87 10.22 12.06
N ALA A 21 -19.69 11.51 11.79
CA ALA A 21 -18.41 12.18 11.97
C ALA A 21 -17.87 11.87 13.39
N VAL A 22 -16.61 11.46 13.47
CA VAL A 22 -15.97 11.16 14.76
C VAL A 22 -16.13 12.36 15.69
N PRO A 23 -16.66 12.21 16.91
CA PRO A 23 -16.88 13.32 17.83
C PRO A 23 -15.58 14.08 18.08
N LYS A 24 -15.63 15.40 18.06
CA LYS A 24 -14.46 16.27 18.27
C LYS A 24 -13.68 15.93 19.53
N GLU A 25 -14.39 15.54 20.60
CA GLU A 25 -13.77 15.14 21.87
C GLU A 25 -12.95 13.83 21.74
N THR A 26 -13.43 12.90 20.92
CA THR A 26 -12.68 11.67 20.60
C THR A 26 -11.40 11.99 19.85
N ILE A 27 -11.46 12.88 18.85
CA ILE A 27 -10.27 13.32 18.09
C ILE A 27 -9.27 13.98 19.04
N LYS A 28 -9.72 14.88 19.91
CA LYS A 28 -8.87 15.55 20.89
C LYS A 28 -8.17 14.58 21.85
N ARG A 29 -8.87 13.53 22.29
CA ARG A 29 -8.27 12.48 23.11
C ARG A 29 -7.20 11.72 22.34
N ILE A 30 -7.46 11.32 21.08
CA ILE A 30 -6.49 10.63 20.25
C ILE A 30 -5.26 11.53 19.99
N GLU A 31 -5.46 12.84 19.79
CA GLU A 31 -4.36 13.80 19.64
C GLU A 31 -3.49 13.88 20.91
N GLN A 32 -4.10 13.85 22.09
CA GLN A 32 -3.37 13.84 23.37
C GLN A 32 -2.54 12.54 23.54
N GLU A 33 -3.11 11.39 23.20
CA GLU A 33 -2.41 10.10 23.22
C GLU A 33 -1.24 10.09 22.23
N ALA A 34 -1.45 10.56 21.01
CA ALA A 34 -0.42 10.69 19.99
C ALA A 34 0.73 11.63 20.41
N GLN A 35 0.40 12.75 21.07
CA GLN A 35 1.39 13.68 21.63
C GLN A 35 2.23 13.05 22.73
N LYS A 36 1.64 12.17 23.57
CA LYS A 36 2.34 11.38 24.59
C LYS A 36 3.19 10.26 23.99
N GLY A 37 3.08 10.05 22.68
CA GLY A 37 3.92 9.11 21.96
C GLY A 37 3.25 7.76 21.68
N ASP A 38 1.94 7.63 21.84
CA ASP A 38 1.24 6.43 21.41
C ASP A 38 1.31 6.28 19.88
N VAL A 39 1.94 5.18 19.44
CA VAL A 39 2.18 4.93 18.01
C VAL A 39 0.89 4.67 17.26
N LYS A 40 -0.07 3.96 17.89
CA LYS A 40 -1.35 3.66 17.25
C LYS A 40 -2.14 4.94 17.01
N ALA A 41 -2.20 5.82 18.02
CA ALA A 41 -2.84 7.13 17.89
C ALA A 41 -2.16 7.99 16.79
N GLN A 42 -0.82 7.98 16.73
CA GLN A 42 -0.07 8.67 15.67
C GLN A 42 -0.44 8.15 14.28
N VAL A 43 -0.49 6.83 14.09
CA VAL A 43 -0.88 6.19 12.82
C VAL A 43 -2.33 6.54 12.47
N MET A 44 -3.26 6.43 13.40
CA MET A 44 -4.67 6.77 13.18
C MET A 44 -4.84 8.21 12.70
N LEU A 45 -4.20 9.16 13.37
CA LEU A 45 -4.25 10.57 12.97
C LEU A 45 -3.58 10.79 11.62
N GLY A 46 -2.40 10.20 11.43
CA GLY A 46 -1.65 10.33 10.19
C GLY A 46 -2.44 9.86 8.97
N ILE A 47 -2.98 8.64 9.04
CA ILE A 47 -3.82 8.07 7.97
C ILE A 47 -5.14 8.85 7.84
N GLY A 48 -5.79 9.20 8.94
CA GLY A 48 -7.04 9.97 8.92
C GLY A 48 -6.89 11.32 8.23
N TYR A 49 -5.82 12.07 8.52
CA TYR A 49 -5.52 13.33 7.83
C TYR A 49 -5.07 13.13 6.38
N TYR A 50 -4.41 12.01 6.07
CA TYR A 50 -4.01 11.68 4.70
C TYR A 50 -5.22 11.38 3.81
N LEU A 51 -6.11 10.50 4.25
CA LEU A 51 -7.27 10.06 3.47
C LEU A 51 -8.39 11.11 3.43
N GLY A 52 -8.58 11.89 4.49
CA GLY A 52 -9.64 12.88 4.55
C GLY A 52 -11.05 12.31 4.74
N ASN A 53 -11.19 11.05 5.12
CA ASN A 53 -12.51 10.40 5.22
C ASN A 53 -13.28 10.80 6.47
N GLU A 54 -12.64 10.72 7.64
CA GLU A 54 -13.23 11.04 8.95
C GLU A 54 -12.72 12.39 9.48
N LEU A 55 -11.53 12.77 9.09
CA LEU A 55 -10.90 14.06 9.37
C LEU A 55 -10.82 14.86 8.07
N LYS A 56 -10.95 16.21 8.17
CA LYS A 56 -10.67 17.04 7.00
C LYS A 56 -9.23 16.81 6.54
N GLN A 57 -9.04 16.45 5.28
CA GLN A 57 -7.72 16.19 4.71
C GLN A 57 -6.73 17.32 5.00
N ASP A 58 -5.56 16.92 5.49
CA ASP A 58 -4.46 17.86 5.83
C ASP A 58 -3.13 17.08 5.74
N TYR A 59 -2.48 17.21 4.59
CA TYR A 59 -1.20 16.52 4.34
C TYR A 59 -0.07 16.99 5.27
N GLY A 60 -0.10 18.21 5.76
CA GLY A 60 0.88 18.71 6.72
C GLY A 60 0.76 17.98 8.06
N LYS A 61 -0.46 17.82 8.56
CA LYS A 61 -0.73 17.03 9.77
C LYS A 61 -0.47 15.55 9.55
N ALA A 62 -0.85 15.00 8.39
CA ALA A 62 -0.56 13.62 8.02
C ALA A 62 0.94 13.34 8.08
N LYS A 63 1.75 14.17 7.40
CA LYS A 63 3.22 14.08 7.44
C LYS A 63 3.76 14.07 8.86
N LYS A 64 3.33 15.03 9.70
CA LYS A 64 3.78 15.14 11.08
C LYS A 64 3.59 13.83 11.84
N TRP A 65 2.36 13.30 11.84
CA TRP A 65 2.02 12.12 12.62
C TRP A 65 2.62 10.84 12.05
N LEU A 66 2.59 10.69 10.72
CA LEU A 66 3.21 9.54 10.04
C LEU A 66 4.73 9.52 10.24
N THR A 67 5.40 10.67 10.21
CA THR A 67 6.85 10.74 10.50
C THR A 67 7.16 10.28 11.92
N MET A 68 6.36 10.72 12.91
CA MET A 68 6.56 10.30 14.30
C MET A 68 6.40 8.78 14.48
N ALA A 69 5.37 8.19 13.86
CA ALA A 69 5.14 6.75 13.92
C ALA A 69 6.15 5.95 13.09
N SER A 70 6.55 6.45 11.92
CA SER A 70 7.59 5.86 11.05
C SER A 70 8.94 5.78 11.75
N ASN A 71 9.33 6.83 12.48
CA ASN A 71 10.57 6.86 13.28
C ASN A 71 10.58 5.82 14.41
N LYS A 72 9.38 5.41 14.88
CA LYS A 72 9.23 4.30 15.82
C LYS A 72 9.07 2.95 15.11
N GLY A 73 9.23 2.95 13.79
CA GLY A 73 9.26 1.76 12.98
C GLY A 73 7.89 1.17 12.66
N ASN A 74 6.81 1.92 12.74
CA ASN A 74 5.50 1.41 12.33
C ASN A 74 5.44 1.25 10.80
N SER A 75 5.07 0.05 10.31
CA SER A 75 5.06 -0.29 8.89
C SER A 75 3.98 0.46 8.10
N ASP A 76 2.80 0.68 8.69
CA ASP A 76 1.73 1.39 8.00
C ASP A 76 2.08 2.87 7.84
N ALA A 77 2.68 3.47 8.87
CA ALA A 77 3.19 4.83 8.78
C ALA A 77 4.29 4.97 7.72
N GLN A 78 5.19 3.99 7.60
CA GLN A 78 6.20 3.95 6.55
C GLN A 78 5.58 3.83 5.16
N LEU A 79 4.55 2.98 5.00
CA LEU A 79 3.79 2.84 3.75
C LEU A 79 3.18 4.17 3.32
N PHE A 80 2.38 4.80 4.19
CA PHE A 80 1.67 6.03 3.85
C PHE A 80 2.62 7.23 3.66
N LEU A 81 3.70 7.30 4.43
CA LEU A 81 4.72 8.33 4.24
C LEU A 81 5.47 8.12 2.91
N GLY A 82 5.75 6.86 2.55
CA GLY A 82 6.30 6.49 1.25
C GLY A 82 5.39 6.93 0.10
N ASP A 83 4.08 6.71 0.22
CA ASP A 83 3.10 7.14 -0.77
C ASP A 83 3.03 8.68 -0.88
N MET A 84 3.16 9.42 0.24
CA MET A 84 3.26 10.87 0.22
C MET A 84 4.46 11.36 -0.61
N TYR A 85 5.63 10.75 -0.43
CA TYR A 85 6.84 11.10 -1.21
C TYR A 85 6.77 10.63 -2.66
N LEU A 86 6.12 9.50 -2.94
CA LEU A 86 5.93 9.02 -4.31
C LEU A 86 5.07 9.98 -5.14
N ASN A 87 3.98 10.50 -4.53
CA ASN A 87 2.98 11.31 -5.21
C ASN A 87 3.15 12.83 -5.00
N GLY A 88 4.03 13.26 -4.11
CA GLY A 88 4.20 14.68 -3.78
C GLY A 88 3.06 15.23 -2.92
N ASN A 89 2.36 14.39 -2.15
CA ASN A 89 1.23 14.79 -1.32
C ASN A 89 1.70 15.48 -0.03
N GLY A 90 1.70 16.82 -0.02
CA GLY A 90 2.16 17.64 1.10
C GLY A 90 3.67 17.62 1.36
N VAL A 91 4.42 17.06 0.44
CA VAL A 91 5.88 17.03 0.37
C VAL A 91 6.32 17.21 -1.07
N GLU A 92 7.58 17.60 -1.28
CA GLU A 92 8.18 17.47 -2.61
C GLU A 92 8.33 15.99 -2.96
N ALA A 93 7.94 15.63 -4.18
CA ALA A 93 8.04 14.24 -4.64
C ALA A 93 9.50 13.79 -4.66
N ASN A 94 9.76 12.64 -4.05
CA ASN A 94 11.10 12.07 -3.97
C ASN A 94 11.03 10.55 -4.02
N LEU A 95 11.34 10.00 -5.19
CA LEU A 95 11.27 8.56 -5.44
C LEU A 95 12.23 7.76 -4.55
N GLU A 96 13.45 8.24 -4.32
CA GLU A 96 14.44 7.55 -3.48
C GLU A 96 13.93 7.42 -2.04
N THR A 97 13.43 8.52 -1.46
CA THR A 97 12.83 8.50 -0.13
C THR A 97 11.60 7.61 -0.05
N ALA A 98 10.77 7.63 -1.09
CA ALA A 98 9.58 6.77 -1.17
C ALA A 98 9.97 5.28 -1.16
N MET A 99 10.95 4.91 -1.97
CA MET A 99 11.42 3.53 -2.06
C MET A 99 12.03 3.03 -0.76
N ASP A 100 12.85 3.83 -0.09
CA ASP A 100 13.42 3.50 1.24
C ASP A 100 12.32 3.23 2.27
N LEU A 101 11.28 4.06 2.28
CA LEU A 101 10.13 3.90 3.17
C LEU A 101 9.31 2.65 2.85
N PHE A 102 9.06 2.38 1.55
CA PHE A 102 8.37 1.16 1.13
C PHE A 102 9.19 -0.08 1.45
N GLU A 103 10.50 -0.07 1.24
CA GLU A 103 11.37 -1.19 1.57
C GLU A 103 11.36 -1.49 3.08
N LYS A 104 11.48 -0.47 3.92
CA LYS A 104 11.38 -0.61 5.38
C LYS A 104 10.03 -1.20 5.81
N SER A 105 8.94 -0.73 5.21
CA SER A 105 7.59 -1.24 5.45
C SER A 105 7.43 -2.69 4.99
N ALA A 106 7.88 -3.01 3.77
CA ALA A 106 7.81 -4.33 3.16
C ALA A 106 8.61 -5.38 3.95
N ASN A 107 9.80 -5.02 4.43
CA ASN A 107 10.64 -5.87 5.27
C ASN A 107 9.99 -6.18 6.62
N LYS A 108 9.08 -5.34 7.11
CA LYS A 108 8.24 -5.61 8.29
C LYS A 108 6.97 -6.38 7.97
N GLY A 109 6.80 -6.73 6.70
CA GLY A 109 5.74 -7.60 6.26
C GLY A 109 4.45 -6.89 5.89
N ASN A 110 4.44 -5.57 5.71
CA ASN A 110 3.29 -4.88 5.14
C ASN A 110 3.06 -5.34 3.70
N VAL A 111 1.86 -5.84 3.42
CA VAL A 111 1.54 -6.52 2.15
C VAL A 111 1.47 -5.54 0.97
N GLU A 112 0.97 -4.34 1.23
CA GLU A 112 0.88 -3.30 0.20
C GLU A 112 2.27 -2.80 -0.18
N ALA A 113 3.14 -2.57 0.82
CA ALA A 113 4.52 -2.18 0.58
C ALA A 113 5.30 -3.28 -0.17
N GLN A 114 5.08 -4.56 0.15
CA GLN A 114 5.64 -5.68 -0.60
C GLN A 114 5.19 -5.66 -2.07
N ASN A 115 3.92 -5.35 -2.32
CA ASN A 115 3.41 -5.20 -3.68
C ASN A 115 4.03 -4.00 -4.40
N TYR A 116 4.23 -2.86 -3.74
CA TYR A 116 4.95 -1.71 -4.32
C TYR A 116 6.40 -2.07 -4.69
N MET A 117 7.12 -2.76 -3.81
CA MET A 117 8.48 -3.23 -4.12
C MET A 117 8.49 -4.16 -5.35
N GLY A 118 7.52 -5.08 -5.46
CA GLY A 118 7.33 -5.90 -6.64
C GLY A 118 7.15 -5.05 -7.91
N GLN A 119 6.32 -4.02 -7.87
CA GLN A 119 6.09 -3.12 -9.01
C GLN A 119 7.34 -2.32 -9.40
N PHE A 120 8.11 -1.81 -8.44
CA PHE A 120 9.33 -1.08 -8.71
C PHE A 120 10.35 -1.94 -9.45
N TYR A 121 10.59 -3.16 -9.02
CA TYR A 121 11.47 -4.09 -9.71
C TYR A 121 10.90 -4.59 -11.04
N TYR A 122 9.60 -4.78 -11.16
CA TYR A 122 8.93 -5.21 -12.38
C TYR A 122 9.03 -4.14 -13.49
N GLN A 123 8.87 -2.87 -13.13
CA GLN A 123 8.87 -1.76 -14.08
C GLN A 123 10.24 -1.06 -14.22
N GLY A 124 11.19 -1.35 -13.32
CA GLY A 124 12.47 -0.64 -13.28
C GLY A 124 12.34 0.81 -12.79
N ILE A 125 11.39 1.09 -11.90
CA ILE A 125 11.18 2.44 -11.35
C ILE A 125 12.16 2.66 -10.20
N GLY A 126 13.12 3.56 -10.38
CA GLY A 126 14.15 3.89 -9.38
C GLY A 126 15.19 2.79 -9.13
N VAL A 127 15.02 1.62 -9.72
CA VAL A 127 15.93 0.48 -9.68
C VAL A 127 16.06 -0.15 -11.06
N LYS A 128 17.13 -0.93 -11.28
CA LYS A 128 17.23 -1.76 -12.49
C LYS A 128 16.11 -2.80 -12.50
N GLN A 129 15.39 -2.89 -13.62
CA GLN A 129 14.34 -3.90 -13.82
C GLN A 129 14.87 -5.30 -13.52
N ASN A 130 14.11 -6.06 -12.73
CA ASN A 130 14.44 -7.42 -12.36
C ASN A 130 13.16 -8.22 -12.06
N TYR A 131 12.74 -9.04 -13.00
CA TYR A 131 11.52 -9.85 -12.87
C TYR A 131 11.61 -10.92 -11.78
N ILE A 132 12.80 -11.48 -11.52
CA ILE A 132 12.99 -12.47 -10.44
C ILE A 132 12.72 -11.82 -9.10
N THR A 133 13.37 -10.68 -8.83
CA THR A 133 13.17 -9.93 -7.57
C THR A 133 11.72 -9.40 -7.46
N ALA A 134 11.12 -8.99 -8.58
CA ALA A 134 9.72 -8.58 -8.60
C ALA A 134 8.79 -9.73 -8.19
N PHE A 135 9.00 -10.92 -8.77
CA PHE A 135 8.22 -12.11 -8.43
C PHE A 135 8.34 -12.46 -6.95
N GLU A 136 9.54 -12.41 -6.36
CA GLU A 136 9.76 -12.68 -4.95
C GLU A 136 8.97 -11.72 -4.04
N TRP A 137 8.96 -10.42 -4.36
CA TRP A 137 8.20 -9.45 -3.60
C TRP A 137 6.69 -9.62 -3.75
N PHE A 138 6.21 -9.80 -4.98
CA PHE A 138 4.79 -10.09 -5.22
C PHE A 138 4.37 -11.38 -4.51
N LYS A 139 5.19 -12.43 -4.54
CA LYS A 139 4.93 -13.71 -3.88
C LYS A 139 4.76 -13.56 -2.37
N LYS A 140 5.65 -12.80 -1.70
CA LYS A 140 5.54 -12.50 -0.26
C LYS A 140 4.19 -11.84 0.09
N SER A 141 3.73 -10.93 -0.75
CA SER A 141 2.43 -10.26 -0.59
C SER A 141 1.26 -11.18 -0.91
N ALA A 142 1.35 -11.96 -1.99
CA ALA A 142 0.33 -12.90 -2.45
C ALA A 142 0.08 -14.03 -1.44
N ASP A 143 1.14 -14.53 -0.79
CA ASP A 143 1.05 -15.57 0.26
C ASP A 143 0.26 -15.09 1.48
N LYS A 144 0.18 -13.77 1.68
CA LYS A 144 -0.70 -13.12 2.67
C LYS A 144 -2.08 -12.77 2.11
N LYS A 145 -2.42 -13.32 0.96
CA LYS A 145 -3.72 -13.18 0.30
C LYS A 145 -4.06 -11.74 -0.14
N PHE A 146 -3.06 -10.94 -0.48
CA PHE A 146 -3.27 -9.61 -1.05
C PHE A 146 -3.67 -9.74 -2.54
N PRO A 147 -4.90 -9.39 -2.94
CA PRO A 147 -5.42 -9.72 -4.27
C PRO A 147 -4.63 -9.12 -5.44
N PRO A 148 -4.16 -7.84 -5.36
CA PRO A 148 -3.33 -7.28 -6.43
C PRO A 148 -2.04 -8.07 -6.65
N ALA A 149 -1.37 -8.52 -5.57
CA ALA A 149 -0.16 -9.30 -5.69
C ALA A 149 -0.42 -10.72 -6.20
N GLN A 150 -1.55 -11.35 -5.79
CA GLN A 150 -1.97 -12.63 -6.35
C GLN A 150 -2.18 -12.55 -7.87
N TYR A 151 -2.78 -11.46 -8.33
CA TYR A 151 -2.94 -11.21 -9.76
C TYR A 151 -1.60 -11.10 -10.47
N GLN A 152 -0.63 -10.33 -9.93
CA GLN A 152 0.69 -10.18 -10.53
C GLN A 152 1.45 -11.52 -10.57
N VAL A 153 1.43 -12.28 -9.48
CA VAL A 153 2.04 -13.63 -9.44
C VAL A 153 1.42 -14.55 -10.49
N GLY A 154 0.08 -14.54 -10.61
CA GLY A 154 -0.62 -15.33 -11.62
C GLY A 154 -0.20 -14.95 -13.03
N ARG A 155 -0.13 -13.65 -13.35
CA ARG A 155 0.32 -13.15 -14.65
C ARG A 155 1.77 -13.52 -14.97
N MET A 156 2.67 -13.39 -14.00
CA MET A 156 4.08 -13.74 -14.19
C MET A 156 4.27 -15.24 -14.41
N LEU A 157 3.47 -16.10 -13.74
CA LEU A 157 3.47 -17.54 -13.98
C LEU A 157 2.88 -17.93 -15.34
N GLU A 158 1.96 -17.15 -15.90
CA GLU A 158 1.44 -17.34 -17.27
C GLU A 158 2.49 -16.95 -18.33
N SER A 159 3.19 -15.83 -18.13
CA SER A 159 4.12 -15.26 -19.13
C SER A 159 5.54 -15.79 -19.03
N GLY A 160 5.93 -16.39 -17.90
CA GLY A 160 7.31 -16.83 -17.67
C GLY A 160 8.29 -15.70 -17.33
N GLU A 161 7.76 -14.54 -16.87
CA GLU A 161 8.58 -13.39 -16.51
C GLU A 161 9.22 -13.58 -15.12
N GLY A 162 10.52 -13.86 -15.09
CA GLY A 162 11.29 -14.06 -13.85
C GLY A 162 11.07 -15.39 -13.15
N ILE A 163 10.23 -16.26 -13.70
CA ILE A 163 9.90 -17.61 -13.18
C ILE A 163 9.53 -18.53 -14.36
N GLU A 164 9.67 -19.83 -14.18
CA GLU A 164 9.17 -20.80 -15.17
C GLU A 164 7.65 -20.73 -15.29
N ILE A 165 7.17 -20.92 -16.54
CA ILE A 165 5.73 -20.98 -16.82
C ILE A 165 5.08 -22.10 -16.01
N ASN A 166 3.98 -21.79 -15.33
CA ASN A 166 3.19 -22.74 -14.59
C ASN A 166 1.71 -22.37 -14.66
N GLU A 167 1.03 -22.83 -15.71
CA GLU A 167 -0.37 -22.51 -15.98
C GLU A 167 -1.32 -22.92 -14.84
N LYS A 168 -1.04 -24.06 -14.18
CA LYS A 168 -1.86 -24.53 -13.06
C LYS A 168 -1.79 -23.56 -11.88
N SER A 169 -0.59 -23.23 -11.44
CA SER A 169 -0.40 -22.26 -10.34
C SER A 169 -0.90 -20.87 -10.72
N ALA A 170 -0.71 -20.45 -11.97
CA ALA A 170 -1.23 -19.19 -12.48
C ALA A 170 -2.76 -19.12 -12.33
N ALA A 171 -3.46 -20.15 -12.79
CA ALA A 171 -4.91 -20.22 -12.68
C ALA A 171 -5.40 -20.19 -11.21
N GLU A 172 -4.68 -20.87 -10.30
CA GLU A 172 -4.99 -20.85 -8.86
C GLU A 172 -4.87 -19.43 -8.26
N TYR A 173 -3.78 -18.70 -8.56
CA TYR A 173 -3.58 -17.33 -8.07
C TYR A 173 -4.59 -16.36 -8.66
N LEU A 174 -4.87 -16.43 -9.97
CA LEU A 174 -5.88 -15.60 -10.63
C LEU A 174 -7.27 -15.86 -10.07
N ALA A 175 -7.64 -17.13 -9.86
CA ALA A 175 -8.93 -17.49 -9.25
C ALA A 175 -9.07 -16.94 -7.81
N GLN A 176 -7.99 -16.97 -7.02
CA GLN A 176 -7.99 -16.40 -5.67
C GLN A 176 -8.20 -14.87 -5.72
N ALA A 177 -7.47 -14.16 -6.58
CA ALA A 177 -7.62 -12.73 -6.75
C ALA A 177 -9.03 -12.34 -7.22
N CYS A 178 -9.59 -13.09 -8.19
CA CYS A 178 -10.97 -12.92 -8.67
C CYS A 178 -11.98 -13.13 -7.54
N LYS A 179 -11.86 -14.22 -6.78
CA LYS A 179 -12.74 -14.51 -5.64
C LYS A 179 -12.66 -13.41 -4.56
N ALA A 180 -11.53 -12.79 -4.42
CA ALA A 180 -11.33 -11.65 -3.51
C ALA A 180 -11.84 -10.31 -4.06
N GLY A 181 -12.46 -10.29 -5.24
CA GLY A 181 -13.13 -9.13 -5.84
C GLY A 181 -12.30 -8.34 -6.85
N LEU A 182 -11.09 -8.80 -7.19
CA LEU A 182 -10.28 -8.15 -8.23
C LEU A 182 -10.82 -8.55 -9.61
N LYS A 183 -11.60 -7.66 -10.24
CA LYS A 183 -12.30 -7.91 -11.49
C LYS A 183 -11.38 -8.28 -12.66
N GLU A 184 -10.20 -7.65 -12.72
CA GLU A 184 -9.19 -7.88 -13.74
C GLU A 184 -8.68 -9.33 -13.75
N ALA A 185 -8.71 -9.99 -12.58
CA ALA A 185 -8.35 -11.40 -12.44
C ALA A 185 -9.47 -12.37 -12.87
N CYS A 186 -10.71 -11.87 -13.06
CA CYS A 186 -11.87 -12.67 -13.39
C CYS A 186 -12.08 -12.89 -14.90
N VAL A 187 -11.11 -12.54 -15.73
CA VAL A 187 -11.26 -12.69 -17.20
C VAL A 187 -11.41 -14.16 -17.53
N LYS A 188 -12.60 -14.52 -18.02
CA LYS A 188 -12.86 -15.86 -18.56
C LYS A 188 -12.00 -16.06 -19.81
N LYS A 189 -11.28 -17.17 -19.84
CA LYS A 189 -10.76 -17.72 -21.10
C LYS A 189 -11.90 -18.10 -22.03
#